data_71eebb86ef4a097a5cbeea03ed904bd6
#
_entry.id   71eebb86ef4a097a5cbeea03ed904bd6
#
_cell.length_a   1.000
_cell.length_b   1.000
_cell.length_c   1.000
_cell.angle_alpha   90.00
_cell.angle_beta   90.00
_cell.angle_gamma   90.00
#
_symmetry.space_group_name_H-M   'P 1'
#
loop_
_entity.id
_entity.type
_entity.pdbx_description
1 polymer ?
#
loop_
_entity_poly.entity_id
_entity_poly.type
_entity_poly.pdbx_seq_one_letter_code
_entity_poly.pdbx_strand_id
1 'polypeptide(L)'
;IAIFMENNVRFTEILWAAQRSGLYYTPISSRLTASEVEYIIRDCEAKLIITSNALKNVVIELTGLINDISERYIIDGHLEGWNSLEENLNSMPTTPIEDEIMGQDMLYSSGTTGKPKGIKLPLKNIPIEQSEDLMQVVTGLYGTNEDTVYLSPAPLYHAAPLRFTMGVNYIGGTNIIMENFDAESSLKFIEKYSVTMSQWVPTMFVKMFKLPEEVRNNYNLSSHKCAIHAAAPCPVKIKKMMIEWWGPIIHEFYAGSEGNGFIACNSEEWLAHEGTVGKPIVGIPHICDDNGQELPIGEEGTIWFEGDSDFKYHKDDKKTKESRHPSHSTWSTLGDVGKLDEDGYLYLTDRKAFMIITGGVNVYPQETENLLITHPKVSDCAVIGVPNEEFGEEVKAIIEPIDWSERGNDLEDELINFCKENLSSIKCPKTIDFEKELPRHPTGKLYKRLLKDRYWGNKDSKIV
;
A
#
# COMPACT_ATOMS: atom_id res chain seq x y z
N ILE A 1 -8.28 17.60 -9.69
CA ILE A 1 -9.60 16.99 -9.46
C ILE A 1 -9.53 16.00 -8.30
N ALA A 2 -10.65 15.78 -7.59
CA ALA A 2 -10.80 14.72 -6.60
C ALA A 2 -11.71 13.61 -7.14
N ILE A 3 -11.35 12.34 -6.89
CA ILE A 3 -12.09 11.16 -7.36
C ILE A 3 -12.43 10.33 -6.13
N PHE A 4 -13.70 10.35 -5.71
CA PHE A 4 -14.19 9.61 -4.55
C PHE A 4 -15.13 8.50 -5.01
N MET A 5 -14.55 7.32 -5.32
CA MET A 5 -15.28 6.20 -5.90
C MET A 5 -14.75 4.87 -5.40
N GLU A 6 -15.58 3.83 -5.43
CA GLU A 6 -15.17 2.45 -5.36
C GLU A 6 -14.42 2.03 -6.63
N ASN A 7 -13.86 0.80 -6.63
CA ASN A 7 -13.33 0.21 -7.86
C ASN A 7 -14.47 0.06 -8.88
N ASN A 8 -14.34 0.78 -9.98
CA ASN A 8 -15.34 0.84 -11.05
C ASN A 8 -14.60 0.98 -12.38
N VAL A 9 -15.14 0.48 -13.48
CA VAL A 9 -14.53 0.58 -14.81
C VAL A 9 -14.36 2.02 -15.28
N ARG A 10 -15.28 2.92 -14.88
CA ARG A 10 -15.18 4.34 -15.18
C ARG A 10 -14.05 5.05 -14.43
N PHE A 11 -13.52 4.43 -13.39
CA PHE A 11 -12.37 4.99 -12.66
C PHE A 11 -11.19 5.25 -13.59
N THR A 12 -10.87 4.29 -14.45
CA THR A 12 -9.77 4.42 -15.42
C THR A 12 -10.06 5.46 -16.51
N GLU A 13 -11.32 5.59 -16.95
CA GLU A 13 -11.73 6.64 -17.90
C GLU A 13 -11.48 8.04 -17.31
N ILE A 14 -11.86 8.25 -16.04
CA ILE A 14 -11.68 9.51 -15.31
C ILE A 14 -10.20 9.80 -15.07
N LEU A 15 -9.42 8.79 -14.67
CA LEU A 15 -7.97 8.93 -14.49
C LEU A 15 -7.30 9.38 -15.78
N TRP A 16 -7.61 8.72 -16.90
CA TRP A 16 -7.03 9.06 -18.19
C TRP A 16 -7.49 10.43 -18.70
N ALA A 17 -8.75 10.82 -18.45
CA ALA A 17 -9.21 12.17 -18.77
C ALA A 17 -8.38 13.22 -18.02
N ALA A 18 -8.14 13.03 -16.73
CA ALA A 18 -7.31 13.94 -15.95
C ALA A 18 -5.83 13.91 -16.36
N GLN A 19 -5.29 12.71 -16.63
CA GLN A 19 -3.91 12.50 -17.05
C GLN A 19 -3.62 13.21 -18.37
N ARG A 20 -4.55 13.16 -19.35
CA ARG A 20 -4.42 13.78 -20.67
C ARG A 20 -4.74 15.28 -20.69
N SER A 21 -5.33 15.78 -19.61
CA SER A 21 -5.68 17.21 -19.47
C SER A 21 -4.66 18.00 -18.64
N GLY A 22 -3.49 17.44 -18.30
CA GLY A 22 -2.49 18.11 -17.52
C GLY A 22 -2.88 18.42 -16.07
N LEU A 23 -3.83 17.65 -15.51
CA LEU A 23 -4.38 17.92 -14.18
C LEU A 23 -3.69 17.11 -13.10
N TYR A 24 -3.63 17.69 -11.89
CA TYR A 24 -3.49 16.87 -10.69
C TYR A 24 -4.81 16.14 -10.42
N TYR A 25 -4.72 14.84 -10.14
CA TYR A 25 -5.88 14.04 -9.73
C TYR A 25 -5.58 13.28 -8.45
N THR A 26 -6.54 13.34 -7.52
CA THR A 26 -6.45 12.77 -6.19
C THR A 26 -7.53 11.71 -6.01
N PRO A 27 -7.19 10.42 -6.20
CA PRO A 27 -8.06 9.33 -5.83
C PRO A 27 -8.21 9.26 -4.31
N ILE A 28 -9.46 9.19 -3.84
CA ILE A 28 -9.80 9.18 -2.42
C ILE A 28 -10.41 7.82 -2.07
N SER A 29 -9.98 7.26 -0.94
CA SER A 29 -10.50 5.98 -0.46
C SER A 29 -12.01 6.03 -0.25
N SER A 30 -12.73 5.08 -0.87
CA SER A 30 -14.18 4.89 -0.74
C SER A 30 -14.65 4.52 0.67
N ARG A 31 -13.71 4.22 1.58
CA ARG A 31 -13.99 3.85 2.98
C ARG A 31 -13.95 5.02 3.97
N LEU A 32 -13.64 6.23 3.48
CA LEU A 32 -13.55 7.42 4.31
C LEU A 32 -14.94 7.97 4.65
N THR A 33 -15.04 8.61 5.82
CA THR A 33 -16.20 9.40 6.23
C THR A 33 -16.26 10.72 5.45
N ALA A 34 -17.43 11.36 5.42
CA ALA A 34 -17.63 12.62 4.71
C ALA A 34 -16.64 13.72 5.17
N SER A 35 -16.35 13.82 6.47
CA SER A 35 -15.39 14.80 7.01
C SER A 35 -13.94 14.52 6.62
N GLU A 36 -13.55 13.26 6.50
CA GLU A 36 -12.21 12.89 6.03
C GLU A 36 -12.06 13.15 4.53
N VAL A 37 -13.11 12.88 3.75
CA VAL A 37 -13.14 13.19 2.32
C VAL A 37 -13.08 14.69 2.09
N GLU A 38 -13.88 15.49 2.83
CA GLU A 38 -13.83 16.94 2.79
C GLU A 38 -12.42 17.47 3.08
N TYR A 39 -11.76 16.93 4.13
CA TYR A 39 -10.38 17.33 4.44
C TYR A 39 -9.44 17.16 3.24
N ILE A 40 -9.48 16.00 2.58
CA ILE A 40 -8.61 15.74 1.42
C ILE A 40 -8.95 16.67 0.25
N ILE A 41 -10.24 16.86 -0.03
CA ILE A 41 -10.72 17.75 -1.10
C ILE A 41 -10.21 19.20 -0.88
N ARG A 42 -10.30 19.69 0.37
CA ARG A 42 -9.82 21.02 0.75
C ARG A 42 -8.30 21.13 0.69
N ASP A 43 -7.61 20.11 1.18
CA ASP A 43 -6.16 20.09 1.23
C ASP A 43 -5.54 20.03 -0.17
N CYS A 44 -6.05 19.16 -1.05
CA CYS A 44 -5.58 19.06 -2.44
C CYS A 44 -6.10 20.20 -3.35
N GLU A 45 -6.93 21.11 -2.82
CA GLU A 45 -7.50 22.27 -3.54
C GLU A 45 -8.29 21.87 -4.78
N ALA A 46 -8.99 20.72 -4.73
CA ALA A 46 -9.77 20.23 -5.84
C ALA A 46 -10.85 21.24 -6.28
N LYS A 47 -10.93 21.48 -7.58
CA LYS A 47 -11.94 22.35 -8.20
C LYS A 47 -13.10 21.55 -8.77
N LEU A 48 -12.89 20.29 -9.03
CA LEU A 48 -13.87 19.36 -9.58
C LEU A 48 -13.81 18.05 -8.77
N ILE A 49 -15.00 17.49 -8.49
CA ILE A 49 -15.14 16.25 -7.75
C ILE A 49 -16.00 15.30 -8.55
N ILE A 50 -15.55 14.04 -8.66
CA ILE A 50 -16.32 12.96 -9.28
C ILE A 50 -16.53 11.87 -8.23
N THR A 51 -17.76 11.38 -8.13
CA THR A 51 -18.15 10.31 -7.22
C THR A 51 -19.10 9.32 -7.92
N SER A 52 -19.50 8.27 -7.22
CA SER A 52 -20.44 7.26 -7.70
C SER A 52 -21.69 7.17 -6.84
N ASN A 53 -22.77 6.68 -7.40
CA ASN A 53 -24.02 6.41 -6.67
C ASN A 53 -23.86 5.28 -5.63
N ALA A 54 -22.85 4.42 -5.76
CA ALA A 54 -22.53 3.41 -4.76
C ALA A 54 -22.14 4.01 -3.39
N LEU A 55 -21.57 5.24 -3.39
CA LEU A 55 -21.18 5.96 -2.17
C LEU A 55 -22.21 6.99 -1.71
N LYS A 56 -23.44 6.94 -2.24
CA LYS A 56 -24.50 7.92 -2.03
C LYS A 56 -24.68 8.34 -0.55
N ASN A 57 -24.63 7.41 0.39
CA ASN A 57 -24.87 7.73 1.80
C ASN A 57 -23.83 8.71 2.35
N VAL A 58 -22.55 8.50 2.05
CA VAL A 58 -21.45 9.41 2.45
C VAL A 58 -21.52 10.71 1.64
N VAL A 59 -21.89 10.62 0.36
CA VAL A 59 -21.95 11.77 -0.55
C VAL A 59 -23.06 12.76 -0.16
N ILE A 60 -24.17 12.30 0.39
CA ILE A 60 -25.23 13.17 0.92
C ILE A 60 -24.68 14.05 2.05
N GLU A 61 -23.97 13.47 3.00
CA GLU A 61 -23.33 14.23 4.09
C GLU A 61 -22.24 15.15 3.55
N LEU A 62 -21.41 14.66 2.64
CA LEU A 62 -20.33 15.42 2.02
C LEU A 62 -20.85 16.65 1.28
N THR A 63 -22.03 16.56 0.62
CA THR A 63 -22.64 17.67 -0.13
C THR A 63 -22.78 18.92 0.71
N GLY A 64 -23.21 18.77 1.98
CA GLY A 64 -23.32 19.89 2.93
C GLY A 64 -21.99 20.54 3.30
N LEU A 65 -20.89 19.79 3.25
CA LEU A 65 -19.55 20.24 3.65
C LEU A 65 -18.78 20.95 2.52
N ILE A 66 -19.15 20.70 1.25
CA ILE A 66 -18.45 21.22 0.05
C ILE A 66 -19.34 22.08 -0.85
N ASN A 67 -20.28 22.81 -0.27
CA ASN A 67 -21.25 23.62 -1.02
C ASN A 67 -20.63 24.71 -1.92
N ASP A 68 -19.42 25.13 -1.60
CA ASP A 68 -18.66 26.13 -2.35
C ASP A 68 -17.96 25.59 -3.61
N ILE A 69 -17.96 24.26 -3.81
CA ILE A 69 -17.41 23.63 -5.01
C ILE A 69 -18.57 23.39 -5.99
N SER A 70 -18.58 24.11 -7.11
CA SER A 70 -19.64 24.04 -8.11
C SER A 70 -19.58 22.79 -8.99
N GLU A 71 -18.35 22.35 -9.32
CA GLU A 71 -18.12 21.25 -10.26
C GLU A 71 -18.16 19.91 -9.51
N ARG A 72 -19.37 19.36 -9.37
CA ARG A 72 -19.65 18.10 -8.69
C ARG A 72 -20.39 17.17 -9.64
N TYR A 73 -19.79 15.99 -9.89
CA TYR A 73 -20.34 15.00 -10.82
C TYR A 73 -20.52 13.65 -10.13
N ILE A 74 -21.60 12.97 -10.46
CA ILE A 74 -21.92 11.63 -10.00
C ILE A 74 -22.11 10.70 -11.19
N ILE A 75 -21.57 9.48 -11.11
CA ILE A 75 -21.80 8.40 -12.06
C ILE A 75 -22.83 7.41 -11.55
N ASP A 76 -23.42 6.65 -12.46
CA ASP A 76 -24.34 5.54 -12.18
C ASP A 76 -25.57 5.96 -11.35
N GLY A 77 -26.05 7.19 -11.52
CA GLY A 77 -27.25 7.68 -10.86
C GLY A 77 -27.39 9.19 -10.78
N HIS A 78 -28.34 9.62 -9.92
CA HIS A 78 -28.65 11.03 -9.71
C HIS A 78 -28.69 11.35 -8.21
N LEU A 79 -28.18 12.50 -7.85
CA LEU A 79 -28.24 13.06 -6.52
C LEU A 79 -28.42 14.57 -6.60
N GLU A 80 -29.30 15.13 -5.75
CA GLU A 80 -29.51 16.56 -5.65
C GLU A 80 -28.20 17.29 -5.34
N GLY A 81 -27.92 18.33 -6.11
CA GLY A 81 -26.68 19.12 -5.99
C GLY A 81 -25.47 18.51 -6.72
N TRP A 82 -25.66 17.43 -7.48
CA TRP A 82 -24.64 16.80 -8.32
C TRP A 82 -25.13 16.67 -9.76
N ASN A 83 -24.24 16.92 -10.72
CA ASN A 83 -24.51 16.74 -12.13
C ASN A 83 -24.26 15.26 -12.51
N SER A 84 -25.08 14.69 -13.39
CA SER A 84 -24.77 13.38 -13.99
C SER A 84 -23.57 13.52 -14.93
N LEU A 85 -22.53 12.71 -14.71
CA LEU A 85 -21.36 12.71 -15.58
C LEU A 85 -21.76 12.22 -16.98
N GLU A 86 -22.56 11.16 -17.07
CA GLU A 86 -22.99 10.56 -18.32
C GLU A 86 -23.79 11.54 -19.20
N GLU A 87 -24.74 12.27 -18.61
CA GLU A 87 -25.52 13.26 -19.31
C GLU A 87 -24.66 14.40 -19.88
N ASN A 88 -23.72 14.86 -19.09
CA ASN A 88 -22.79 15.91 -19.52
C ASN A 88 -21.87 15.42 -20.66
N LEU A 89 -21.33 14.21 -20.55
CA LEU A 89 -20.46 13.62 -21.59
C LEU A 89 -21.16 13.47 -22.94
N ASN A 90 -22.46 13.20 -22.97
CA ASN A 90 -23.23 13.06 -24.23
C ASN A 90 -23.17 14.30 -25.12
N SER A 91 -22.94 15.47 -24.58
CA SER A 91 -22.84 16.73 -25.29
C SER A 91 -21.41 17.17 -25.63
N MET A 92 -20.39 16.43 -25.16
CA MET A 92 -19.00 16.81 -25.35
C MET A 92 -18.44 16.29 -26.69
N PRO A 93 -17.47 17.02 -27.28
CA PRO A 93 -16.73 16.53 -28.43
C PRO A 93 -16.03 15.20 -28.15
N THR A 94 -15.96 14.34 -29.15
CA THR A 94 -15.24 13.05 -29.09
C THR A 94 -13.81 13.15 -29.66
N THR A 95 -13.41 14.32 -30.12
CA THR A 95 -12.05 14.59 -30.59
C THR A 95 -11.11 14.86 -29.43
N PRO A 96 -9.83 14.49 -29.56
CA PRO A 96 -8.80 14.86 -28.57
C PRO A 96 -8.78 16.38 -28.33
N ILE A 97 -8.37 16.79 -27.12
CA ILE A 97 -8.12 18.20 -26.81
C ILE A 97 -6.84 18.66 -27.53
N GLU A 98 -6.79 19.93 -27.94
CA GLU A 98 -5.64 20.47 -28.73
C GLU A 98 -4.38 20.65 -27.90
N ASP A 99 -4.52 20.90 -26.59
CA ASP A 99 -3.45 21.18 -25.63
C ASP A 99 -3.19 20.01 -24.69
N GLU A 100 -3.22 18.79 -25.22
CA GLU A 100 -2.99 17.58 -24.44
C GLU A 100 -1.59 17.53 -23.83
N ILE A 101 -1.51 17.54 -22.52
CA ILE A 101 -0.28 17.44 -21.74
C ILE A 101 -0.45 16.48 -20.58
N MET A 102 0.67 15.94 -20.09
CA MET A 102 0.69 14.96 -19.03
C MET A 102 0.28 15.55 -17.68
N GLY A 103 -0.76 14.98 -17.08
CA GLY A 103 -1.17 15.19 -15.69
C GLY A 103 -0.32 14.38 -14.70
N GLN A 104 -0.69 14.46 -13.42
CA GLN A 104 0.02 13.76 -12.35
C GLN A 104 -0.92 13.35 -11.23
N ASP A 105 -0.76 12.13 -10.73
CA ASP A 105 -1.43 11.71 -9.51
C ASP A 105 -0.87 12.49 -8.31
N MET A 106 -1.78 12.87 -7.40
CA MET A 106 -1.46 13.42 -6.09
C MET A 106 -2.10 12.54 -5.02
N LEU A 107 -1.34 11.58 -4.55
CA LEU A 107 -1.83 10.55 -3.64
C LEU A 107 -1.72 10.98 -2.18
N TYR A 108 -2.66 10.51 -1.36
CA TYR A 108 -2.65 10.76 0.07
C TYR A 108 -2.17 9.52 0.83
N SER A 109 -1.08 9.70 1.60
CA SER A 109 -0.60 8.68 2.51
C SER A 109 -1.27 8.81 3.88
N SER A 110 -1.40 7.69 4.57
CA SER A 110 -1.98 7.62 5.92
C SER A 110 -1.15 8.27 7.03
N GLY A 111 -0.23 9.15 6.74
CA GLY A 111 0.63 9.88 7.68
C GLY A 111 0.77 9.26 9.09
N THR A 112 1.97 9.08 9.58
CA THR A 112 2.22 8.59 10.96
C THR A 112 1.71 9.55 12.05
N THR A 113 1.33 10.78 11.68
CA THR A 113 0.97 11.88 12.60
C THR A 113 -0.53 12.19 12.68
N GLY A 114 -1.40 11.43 12.01
CA GLY A 114 -2.86 11.49 12.17
C GLY A 114 -3.66 11.94 10.95
N LYS A 115 -3.34 13.06 10.30
CA LYS A 115 -4.03 13.46 9.07
C LYS A 115 -3.30 12.94 7.83
N PRO A 116 -4.04 12.46 6.80
CA PRO A 116 -3.44 12.08 5.52
C PRO A 116 -2.65 13.24 4.93
N LYS A 117 -1.53 12.94 4.27
CA LYS A 117 -0.67 13.93 3.62
C LYS A 117 -0.59 13.68 2.13
N GLY A 118 -0.80 14.71 1.34
CA GLY A 118 -0.68 14.68 -0.10
C GLY A 118 0.79 14.57 -0.51
N ILE A 119 1.10 13.61 -1.37
CA ILE A 119 2.41 13.45 -1.99
C ILE A 119 2.32 14.09 -3.37
N LYS A 120 3.04 15.18 -3.55
CA LYS A 120 2.99 15.98 -4.77
C LYS A 120 4.28 15.87 -5.55
N LEU A 121 4.18 15.24 -6.72
CA LEU A 121 5.22 15.24 -7.73
C LEU A 121 5.02 16.44 -8.67
N PRO A 122 6.08 17.02 -9.27
CA PRO A 122 5.90 18.12 -10.21
C PRO A 122 5.19 17.68 -11.49
N LEU A 123 4.35 18.55 -12.06
CA LEU A 123 3.86 18.38 -13.43
C LEU A 123 5.02 18.56 -14.41
N LYS A 124 5.23 17.55 -15.27
CA LYS A 124 6.35 17.57 -16.23
C LYS A 124 6.11 18.50 -17.40
N ASN A 125 4.86 18.87 -17.68
CA ASN A 125 4.47 19.72 -18.81
C ASN A 125 4.99 19.24 -20.18
N ILE A 126 4.91 17.93 -20.39
CA ILE A 126 5.32 17.22 -21.60
C ILE A 126 4.12 16.54 -22.26
N PRO A 127 4.15 16.28 -23.59
CA PRO A 127 3.16 15.44 -24.25
C PRO A 127 3.09 14.04 -23.61
N ILE A 128 1.89 13.44 -23.64
CA ILE A 128 1.66 12.15 -22.97
C ILE A 128 2.48 11.01 -23.58
N GLU A 129 2.79 11.10 -24.87
CA GLU A 129 3.63 10.11 -25.59
C GLU A 129 5.08 10.10 -25.12
N GLN A 130 5.53 11.16 -24.42
CA GLN A 130 6.88 11.26 -23.86
C GLN A 130 6.96 10.79 -22.41
N SER A 131 5.87 10.23 -21.88
CA SER A 131 5.83 9.66 -20.53
C SER A 131 6.57 8.32 -20.48
N GLU A 132 7.87 8.34 -20.19
CA GLU A 132 8.70 7.15 -20.30
C GLU A 132 8.91 6.39 -18.98
N ASP A 133 8.82 7.04 -17.82
CA ASP A 133 9.46 6.55 -16.58
C ASP A 133 8.89 5.27 -15.99
N LEU A 134 7.63 5.27 -15.55
CA LEU A 134 7.06 4.09 -14.87
C LEU A 134 6.71 2.98 -15.86
N MET A 135 6.29 3.36 -17.06
CA MET A 135 5.88 2.41 -18.08
C MET A 135 7.04 1.59 -18.61
N GLN A 136 8.22 2.19 -18.79
CA GLN A 136 9.43 1.46 -19.17
C GLN A 136 9.85 0.46 -18.10
N VAL A 137 9.73 0.84 -16.81
CA VAL A 137 10.00 -0.08 -15.70
C VAL A 137 9.03 -1.26 -15.73
N VAL A 138 7.74 -1.00 -15.87
CA VAL A 138 6.71 -2.06 -15.85
C VAL A 138 6.84 -2.96 -17.08
N THR A 139 7.03 -2.41 -18.27
CA THR A 139 7.19 -3.21 -19.49
C THR A 139 8.51 -3.97 -19.52
N GLY A 140 9.61 -3.32 -19.13
CA GLY A 140 10.95 -3.93 -19.12
C GLY A 140 11.12 -5.00 -18.06
N LEU A 141 10.57 -4.76 -16.85
CA LEU A 141 10.76 -5.65 -15.71
C LEU A 141 9.80 -6.86 -15.72
N TYR A 142 8.56 -6.65 -16.17
CA TYR A 142 7.49 -7.67 -16.09
C TYR A 142 7.02 -8.18 -17.46
N GLY A 143 7.62 -7.73 -18.55
CA GLY A 143 7.32 -8.18 -19.90
C GLY A 143 5.90 -7.85 -20.37
N THR A 144 5.30 -6.77 -19.84
CA THR A 144 3.96 -6.35 -20.21
C THR A 144 3.92 -5.87 -21.66
N ASN A 145 2.84 -6.21 -22.37
CA ASN A 145 2.58 -5.86 -23.75
C ASN A 145 1.06 -5.76 -24.02
N GLU A 146 0.66 -5.59 -25.27
CA GLU A 146 -0.73 -5.47 -25.69
C GLU A 146 -1.58 -6.72 -25.42
N ASP A 147 -0.96 -7.89 -25.30
CA ASP A 147 -1.63 -9.16 -24.97
C ASP A 147 -1.79 -9.36 -23.44
N THR A 148 -1.30 -8.44 -22.62
CA THR A 148 -1.39 -8.55 -21.17
C THR A 148 -2.83 -8.45 -20.69
N VAL A 149 -3.30 -9.46 -19.98
CA VAL A 149 -4.55 -9.45 -19.22
C VAL A 149 -4.20 -9.34 -17.72
N TYR A 150 -4.42 -8.16 -17.17
CA TYR A 150 -4.02 -7.80 -15.80
C TYR A 150 -5.20 -7.87 -14.83
N LEU A 151 -5.05 -8.62 -13.75
CA LEU A 151 -6.00 -8.66 -12.64
C LEU A 151 -5.57 -7.67 -11.55
N SER A 152 -6.44 -6.69 -11.25
CA SER A 152 -6.29 -5.70 -10.19
C SER A 152 -7.28 -5.97 -9.04
N PRO A 153 -6.91 -6.72 -7.99
CA PRO A 153 -7.78 -7.03 -6.87
C PRO A 153 -7.79 -5.96 -5.78
N ALA A 154 -6.84 -5.02 -5.83
CA ALA A 154 -6.67 -3.99 -4.81
C ALA A 154 -7.38 -2.69 -5.18
N PRO A 155 -7.67 -1.81 -4.19
CA PRO A 155 -8.34 -0.54 -4.46
C PRO A 155 -7.50 0.41 -5.33
N LEU A 156 -8.14 0.99 -6.37
CA LEU A 156 -7.49 1.88 -7.34
C LEU A 156 -7.08 3.25 -6.77
N TYR A 157 -7.48 3.59 -5.56
CA TYR A 157 -6.98 4.79 -4.89
C TYR A 157 -5.57 4.65 -4.28
N HIS A 158 -4.95 3.46 -4.37
CA HIS A 158 -3.55 3.24 -3.99
C HIS A 158 -2.61 3.40 -5.18
N ALA A 159 -1.38 3.84 -4.90
CA ALA A 159 -0.35 4.10 -5.91
C ALA A 159 -0.12 2.92 -6.85
N ALA A 160 0.14 1.74 -6.31
CA ALA A 160 0.51 0.60 -7.12
C ALA A 160 -0.64 0.10 -8.00
N PRO A 161 -1.84 -0.25 -7.48
CA PRO A 161 -2.95 -0.68 -8.35
C PRO A 161 -3.35 0.38 -9.36
N LEU A 162 -3.35 1.67 -8.99
CA LEU A 162 -3.64 2.76 -9.91
C LEU A 162 -2.65 2.82 -11.06
N ARG A 163 -1.35 2.91 -10.73
CA ARG A 163 -0.29 3.11 -11.73
C ARG A 163 -0.13 1.89 -12.63
N PHE A 164 -0.23 0.66 -12.09
CA PHE A 164 -0.20 -0.56 -12.91
C PHE A 164 -1.42 -0.66 -13.83
N THR A 165 -2.63 -0.37 -13.33
CA THR A 165 -3.85 -0.37 -14.16
C THR A 165 -3.76 0.64 -15.30
N MET A 166 -3.33 1.87 -15.01
CA MET A 166 -3.10 2.88 -16.06
C MET A 166 -2.01 2.44 -17.04
N GLY A 167 -0.94 1.85 -16.52
CA GLY A 167 0.13 1.36 -17.33
C GLY A 167 -0.27 0.29 -18.32
N VAL A 168 -1.02 -0.70 -17.87
CA VAL A 168 -1.55 -1.74 -18.76
C VAL A 168 -2.51 -1.15 -19.81
N ASN A 169 -3.34 -0.16 -19.45
CA ASN A 169 -4.13 0.57 -20.44
C ASN A 169 -3.26 1.29 -21.47
N TYR A 170 -2.19 1.96 -21.02
CA TYR A 170 -1.30 2.72 -21.91
C TYR A 170 -0.70 1.86 -23.04
N ILE A 171 -0.31 0.63 -22.72
CA ILE A 171 0.27 -0.32 -23.69
C ILE A 171 -0.78 -1.09 -24.50
N GLY A 172 -2.08 -0.83 -24.29
CA GLY A 172 -3.17 -1.50 -25.00
C GLY A 172 -3.61 -2.83 -24.40
N GLY A 173 -3.11 -3.22 -23.22
CA GLY A 173 -3.53 -4.43 -22.51
C GLY A 173 -4.92 -4.31 -21.89
N THR A 174 -5.41 -5.43 -21.35
CA THR A 174 -6.73 -5.56 -20.73
C THR A 174 -6.66 -5.55 -19.22
N ASN A 175 -7.48 -4.74 -18.55
CA ASN A 175 -7.60 -4.72 -17.10
C ASN A 175 -8.87 -5.44 -16.62
N ILE A 176 -8.72 -6.36 -15.68
CA ILE A 176 -9.79 -7.02 -14.92
C ILE A 176 -9.77 -6.41 -13.51
N ILE A 177 -10.70 -5.53 -13.22
CA ILE A 177 -10.78 -4.80 -11.96
C ILE A 177 -11.78 -5.51 -11.04
N MET A 178 -11.37 -5.93 -9.87
CA MET A 178 -12.26 -6.43 -8.83
C MET A 178 -12.81 -5.26 -8.01
N GLU A 179 -14.12 -5.25 -7.78
CA GLU A 179 -14.74 -4.25 -6.88
C GLU A 179 -14.21 -4.39 -5.45
N ASN A 180 -14.15 -5.64 -4.99
CA ASN A 180 -13.56 -6.01 -3.70
C ASN A 180 -12.74 -7.28 -3.87
N PHE A 181 -11.65 -7.39 -3.09
CA PHE A 181 -10.88 -8.62 -3.05
C PHE A 181 -11.69 -9.76 -2.42
N ASP A 182 -11.75 -10.88 -3.12
CA ASP A 182 -12.19 -12.18 -2.63
C ASP A 182 -11.23 -13.26 -3.13
N ALA A 183 -10.79 -14.13 -2.23
CA ALA A 183 -9.72 -15.08 -2.52
C ALA A 183 -10.11 -16.10 -3.61
N GLU A 184 -11.32 -16.68 -3.52
CA GLU A 184 -11.80 -17.65 -4.50
C GLU A 184 -12.15 -16.99 -5.83
N SER A 185 -12.83 -15.85 -5.79
CA SER A 185 -13.15 -15.07 -6.99
C SER A 185 -11.91 -14.66 -7.77
N SER A 186 -10.80 -14.40 -7.08
CA SER A 186 -9.52 -14.10 -7.73
C SER A 186 -9.01 -15.27 -8.58
N LEU A 187 -9.05 -16.50 -8.04
CA LEU A 187 -8.67 -17.72 -8.77
C LEU A 187 -9.61 -17.96 -9.97
N LYS A 188 -10.91 -17.81 -9.76
CA LYS A 188 -11.92 -17.91 -10.79
C LYS A 188 -11.71 -16.88 -11.92
N PHE A 189 -11.29 -15.67 -11.59
CA PHE A 189 -11.03 -14.64 -12.61
C PHE A 189 -9.76 -14.91 -13.38
N ILE A 190 -8.72 -15.46 -12.73
CA ILE A 190 -7.50 -15.88 -13.44
C ILE A 190 -7.85 -16.90 -14.52
N GLU A 191 -8.63 -17.92 -14.19
CA GLU A 191 -9.08 -18.92 -15.18
C GLU A 191 -10.02 -18.31 -16.24
N LYS A 192 -11.10 -17.66 -15.80
CA LYS A 192 -12.17 -17.16 -16.67
C LYS A 192 -11.68 -16.19 -17.73
N TYR A 193 -10.76 -15.29 -17.36
CA TYR A 193 -10.27 -14.23 -18.25
C TYR A 193 -8.88 -14.53 -18.81
N SER A 194 -8.33 -15.73 -18.53
CA SER A 194 -6.97 -16.10 -18.94
C SER A 194 -5.95 -15.02 -18.52
N VAL A 195 -6.03 -14.59 -17.25
CA VAL A 195 -5.15 -13.57 -16.69
C VAL A 195 -3.69 -13.97 -16.85
N THR A 196 -2.88 -13.06 -17.37
CA THR A 196 -1.44 -13.27 -17.55
C THR A 196 -0.60 -12.60 -16.47
N MET A 197 -1.10 -11.51 -15.90
CA MET A 197 -0.41 -10.70 -14.89
C MET A 197 -1.38 -10.29 -13.78
N SER A 198 -0.88 -10.14 -12.56
CA SER A 198 -1.68 -9.68 -11.42
C SER A 198 -0.85 -8.97 -10.36
N GLN A 199 -1.50 -8.20 -9.49
CA GLN A 199 -0.83 -7.52 -8.38
C GLN A 199 -1.54 -7.78 -7.05
N TRP A 200 -0.75 -8.04 -6.00
CA TRP A 200 -1.22 -8.50 -4.71
C TRP A 200 -0.60 -7.73 -3.55
N VAL A 201 -1.20 -7.88 -2.38
CA VAL A 201 -0.55 -7.60 -1.10
C VAL A 201 -0.44 -8.90 -0.30
N PRO A 202 0.56 -9.07 0.60
CA PRO A 202 0.82 -10.33 1.29
C PRO A 202 -0.37 -10.92 2.04
N THR A 203 -1.24 -10.07 2.61
CA THR A 203 -2.47 -10.53 3.28
C THR A 203 -3.46 -11.22 2.34
N MET A 204 -3.45 -10.89 1.05
CA MET A 204 -4.25 -11.59 0.04
C MET A 204 -3.73 -13.02 -0.17
N PHE A 205 -2.43 -13.22 -0.20
CA PHE A 205 -1.83 -14.56 -0.26
C PHE A 205 -2.21 -15.40 0.96
N VAL A 206 -2.12 -14.82 2.17
CA VAL A 206 -2.56 -15.48 3.40
C VAL A 206 -4.03 -15.93 3.29
N LYS A 207 -4.91 -15.04 2.81
CA LYS A 207 -6.34 -15.37 2.63
C LYS A 207 -6.57 -16.47 1.59
N MET A 208 -5.78 -16.50 0.51
CA MET A 208 -5.85 -17.58 -0.48
C MET A 208 -5.44 -18.93 0.12
N PHE A 209 -4.41 -18.98 0.99
CA PHE A 209 -4.01 -20.22 1.66
C PHE A 209 -5.03 -20.71 2.69
N LYS A 210 -5.91 -19.84 3.18
CA LYS A 210 -7.02 -20.22 4.08
C LYS A 210 -8.21 -20.84 3.35
N LEU A 211 -8.23 -20.78 2.01
CA LEU A 211 -9.18 -21.58 1.22
C LEU A 211 -8.86 -23.07 1.37
N PRO A 212 -9.89 -23.95 1.41
CA PRO A 212 -9.69 -25.38 1.35
C PRO A 212 -8.82 -25.78 0.15
N GLU A 213 -7.96 -26.77 0.32
CA GLU A 213 -7.06 -27.23 -0.73
C GLU A 213 -7.80 -27.65 -2.00
N GLU A 214 -8.95 -28.29 -1.84
CA GLU A 214 -9.84 -28.68 -2.94
C GLU A 214 -10.27 -27.48 -3.77
N VAL A 215 -10.61 -26.35 -3.13
CA VAL A 215 -10.97 -25.10 -3.80
C VAL A 215 -9.77 -24.52 -4.53
N ARG A 216 -8.60 -24.48 -3.86
CA ARG A 216 -7.38 -23.93 -4.46
C ARG A 216 -6.95 -24.69 -5.73
N ASN A 217 -7.16 -26.01 -5.76
CA ASN A 217 -6.75 -26.88 -6.86
C ASN A 217 -7.83 -27.00 -7.97
N ASN A 218 -8.98 -26.36 -7.80
CA ASN A 218 -10.11 -26.47 -8.76
C ASN A 218 -9.99 -25.55 -9.98
N TYR A 219 -9.04 -24.62 -9.99
CA TYR A 219 -8.90 -23.62 -11.03
C TYR A 219 -7.65 -23.81 -11.88
N ASN A 220 -7.79 -23.59 -13.19
CA ASN A 220 -6.67 -23.60 -14.12
C ASN A 220 -5.94 -22.25 -14.13
N LEU A 221 -4.77 -22.18 -13.53
CA LEU A 221 -3.96 -20.98 -13.43
C LEU A 221 -2.83 -20.91 -14.48
N SER A 222 -2.82 -21.76 -15.48
CA SER A 222 -1.70 -21.93 -16.44
C SER A 222 -1.45 -20.69 -17.33
N SER A 223 -2.44 -19.82 -17.49
CA SER A 223 -2.31 -18.52 -18.18
C SER A 223 -1.48 -17.51 -17.42
N HIS A 224 -1.43 -17.62 -16.08
CA HIS A 224 -0.82 -16.67 -15.17
C HIS A 224 0.72 -16.78 -15.24
N LYS A 225 1.40 -15.72 -15.65
CA LYS A 225 2.85 -15.69 -15.91
C LYS A 225 3.62 -14.75 -15.00
N CYS A 226 2.93 -13.78 -14.40
CA CYS A 226 3.55 -12.78 -13.55
C CYS A 226 2.59 -12.38 -12.41
N ALA A 227 2.98 -12.66 -11.17
CA ALA A 227 2.24 -12.29 -9.97
C ALA A 227 3.11 -11.38 -9.09
N ILE A 228 2.77 -10.10 -9.03
CA ILE A 228 3.56 -9.10 -8.34
C ILE A 228 2.95 -8.86 -6.96
N HIS A 229 3.77 -8.80 -5.92
CA HIS A 229 3.31 -8.31 -4.62
C HIS A 229 4.18 -7.16 -4.09
N ALA A 230 3.56 -6.32 -3.26
CA ALA A 230 4.21 -5.16 -2.66
C ALA A 230 3.43 -4.64 -1.45
N ALA A 231 3.77 -3.44 -1.01
CA ALA A 231 3.09 -2.61 0.00
C ALA A 231 3.26 -3.04 1.46
N ALA A 232 3.65 -4.27 1.74
CA ALA A 232 3.97 -4.78 3.06
C ALA A 232 5.01 -5.91 2.96
N PRO A 233 5.78 -6.20 4.02
CA PRO A 233 6.63 -7.38 4.07
C PRO A 233 5.81 -8.65 3.90
N CYS A 234 6.31 -9.57 3.08
CA CYS A 234 5.69 -10.88 2.90
C CYS A 234 6.38 -11.91 3.81
N PRO A 235 5.65 -12.61 4.70
CA PRO A 235 6.27 -13.67 5.51
C PRO A 235 6.97 -14.69 4.62
N VAL A 236 8.22 -15.03 4.96
CA VAL A 236 9.06 -15.95 4.16
C VAL A 236 8.34 -17.26 3.86
N LYS A 237 7.68 -17.85 4.87
CA LYS A 237 6.89 -19.08 4.71
C LYS A 237 5.78 -18.91 3.67
N ILE A 238 5.03 -17.82 3.73
CA ILE A 238 3.91 -17.57 2.80
C ILE A 238 4.43 -17.42 1.36
N LYS A 239 5.52 -16.67 1.17
CA LYS A 239 6.08 -16.49 -0.17
C LYS A 239 6.63 -17.78 -0.75
N LYS A 240 7.30 -18.63 0.05
CA LYS A 240 7.71 -19.99 -0.36
C LYS A 240 6.51 -20.81 -0.83
N MET A 241 5.46 -20.85 -0.02
CA MET A 241 4.23 -21.59 -0.35
C MET A 241 3.58 -21.07 -1.64
N MET A 242 3.61 -19.74 -1.89
CA MET A 242 3.11 -19.16 -3.14
C MET A 242 3.94 -19.60 -4.34
N ILE A 243 5.27 -19.59 -4.22
CA ILE A 243 6.19 -20.06 -5.29
C ILE A 243 5.99 -21.55 -5.56
N GLU A 244 5.80 -22.36 -4.53
CA GLU A 244 5.49 -23.79 -4.67
C GLU A 244 4.15 -24.02 -5.38
N TRP A 245 3.12 -23.21 -5.08
CA TRP A 245 1.78 -23.37 -5.66
C TRP A 245 1.66 -22.81 -7.08
N TRP A 246 2.12 -21.56 -7.29
CA TRP A 246 1.96 -20.86 -8.57
C TRP A 246 3.15 -21.02 -9.52
N GLY A 247 4.26 -21.57 -9.02
CA GLY A 247 5.53 -21.61 -9.73
C GLY A 247 6.36 -20.32 -9.53
N PRO A 248 7.51 -20.22 -10.22
CA PRO A 248 8.46 -19.11 -10.07
C PRO A 248 8.01 -17.82 -10.79
N ILE A 249 6.72 -17.51 -10.71
CA ILE A 249 6.10 -16.31 -11.32
C ILE A 249 5.88 -15.18 -10.32
N ILE A 250 6.29 -15.38 -9.06
CA ILE A 250 6.11 -14.41 -7.99
C ILE A 250 7.23 -13.36 -8.05
N HIS A 251 6.85 -12.12 -8.20
CA HIS A 251 7.73 -10.96 -8.17
C HIS A 251 7.41 -10.11 -6.95
N GLU A 252 8.41 -9.43 -6.44
CA GLU A 252 8.25 -8.44 -5.36
C GLU A 252 8.87 -7.12 -5.77
N PHE A 253 8.24 -6.02 -5.34
CA PHE A 253 8.91 -4.74 -5.34
C PHE A 253 8.67 -3.97 -4.04
N TYR A 254 9.64 -3.13 -3.70
CA TYR A 254 9.57 -2.13 -2.65
C TYR A 254 9.77 -0.74 -3.25
N ALA A 255 8.78 0.13 -3.06
CA ALA A 255 8.79 1.51 -3.52
C ALA A 255 7.83 2.37 -2.68
N GLY A 256 8.07 3.67 -2.62
CA GLY A 256 7.16 4.66 -2.07
C GLY A 256 6.31 5.36 -3.12
N SER A 257 5.18 5.90 -2.71
CA SER A 257 4.38 6.81 -3.55
C SER A 257 5.15 8.06 -3.93
N GLU A 258 6.15 8.40 -3.15
CA GLU A 258 7.11 9.50 -3.31
C GLU A 258 8.02 9.35 -4.52
N GLY A 259 8.15 8.13 -5.08
CA GLY A 259 8.95 7.86 -6.26
C GLY A 259 10.46 8.05 -6.06
N ASN A 260 10.95 7.91 -4.82
CA ASN A 260 12.35 8.14 -4.49
C ASN A 260 13.26 6.93 -4.72
N GLY A 261 12.70 5.74 -4.95
CA GLY A 261 13.41 4.52 -5.24
C GLY A 261 12.48 3.41 -5.67
N PHE A 262 13.02 2.42 -6.38
CA PHE A 262 12.32 1.21 -6.79
C PHE A 262 13.27 0.02 -6.69
N ILE A 263 12.97 -0.90 -5.80
CA ILE A 263 13.71 -2.14 -5.55
C ILE A 263 12.83 -3.29 -6.03
N ALA A 264 13.38 -4.30 -6.69
CA ALA A 264 12.60 -5.46 -7.14
C ALA A 264 13.40 -6.75 -7.14
N CYS A 265 12.70 -7.88 -7.07
CA CYS A 265 13.23 -9.22 -7.31
C CYS A 265 12.18 -10.14 -7.92
N ASN A 266 12.66 -11.16 -8.63
CA ASN A 266 11.89 -12.29 -9.08
C ASN A 266 11.97 -13.47 -8.08
N SER A 267 11.31 -14.59 -8.40
CA SER A 267 11.29 -15.78 -7.53
C SER A 267 12.66 -16.42 -7.36
N GLU A 268 13.49 -16.47 -8.40
CA GLU A 268 14.80 -17.12 -8.37
C GLU A 268 15.77 -16.33 -7.48
N GLU A 269 15.83 -15.02 -7.67
CA GLU A 269 16.60 -14.12 -6.83
C GLU A 269 16.16 -14.19 -5.37
N TRP A 270 14.83 -14.20 -5.15
CA TRP A 270 14.30 -14.27 -3.80
C TRP A 270 14.61 -15.58 -3.09
N LEU A 271 14.57 -16.73 -3.81
CA LEU A 271 14.92 -18.04 -3.24
C LEU A 271 16.41 -18.15 -2.90
N ALA A 272 17.27 -17.42 -3.61
CA ALA A 272 18.68 -17.32 -3.30
C ALA A 272 18.96 -16.36 -2.12
N HIS A 273 18.11 -15.34 -1.91
CA HIS A 273 18.23 -14.31 -0.87
C HIS A 273 16.93 -14.17 -0.07
N GLU A 274 16.58 -15.22 0.68
CA GLU A 274 15.29 -15.30 1.38
C GLU A 274 15.05 -14.11 2.32
N GLY A 275 13.88 -13.50 2.16
CA GLY A 275 13.45 -12.32 2.96
C GLY A 275 13.87 -10.98 2.38
N THR A 276 14.61 -10.96 1.28
CA THR A 276 14.93 -9.72 0.56
C THR A 276 13.69 -9.13 -0.13
N VAL A 277 13.70 -7.81 -0.35
CA VAL A 277 12.77 -7.12 -1.25
C VAL A 277 13.40 -6.87 -2.64
N GLY A 278 14.67 -7.29 -2.85
CA GLY A 278 15.37 -7.27 -4.13
C GLY A 278 16.54 -6.30 -4.21
N LYS A 279 16.89 -5.98 -5.46
CA LYS A 279 17.95 -5.03 -5.83
C LYS A 279 17.40 -3.72 -6.38
N PRO A 280 18.17 -2.63 -6.33
CA PRO A 280 17.75 -1.36 -6.86
C PRO A 280 17.62 -1.40 -8.40
N ILE A 281 16.44 -0.97 -8.88
CA ILE A 281 16.15 -0.72 -10.29
C ILE A 281 16.19 0.80 -10.57
N VAL A 282 15.66 1.60 -9.62
CA VAL A 282 15.71 3.06 -9.67
C VAL A 282 16.18 3.57 -8.31
N GLY A 283 17.08 4.56 -8.32
CA GLY A 283 17.71 5.10 -7.11
C GLY A 283 18.77 4.17 -6.51
N ILE A 284 19.67 4.73 -5.72
CA ILE A 284 20.73 3.99 -5.01
C ILE A 284 20.37 3.97 -3.52
N PRO A 285 20.15 2.81 -2.90
CA PRO A 285 19.89 2.73 -1.47
C PRO A 285 21.19 2.88 -0.66
N HIS A 286 21.13 3.70 0.38
CA HIS A 286 22.15 3.89 1.40
C HIS A 286 21.57 3.59 2.77
N ILE A 287 22.31 2.91 3.62
CA ILE A 287 21.90 2.58 4.98
C ILE A 287 22.67 3.47 5.95
N CYS A 288 21.96 4.30 6.73
CA CYS A 288 22.59 5.28 7.61
C CYS A 288 22.15 5.15 9.06
N ASP A 289 23.04 5.55 9.94
CA ASP A 289 22.74 5.70 11.37
C ASP A 289 21.81 6.92 11.65
N ASP A 290 21.54 7.17 12.93
CA ASP A 290 20.69 8.30 13.35
C ASP A 290 21.31 9.68 13.08
N ASN A 291 22.61 9.74 12.83
CA ASN A 291 23.34 10.97 12.48
C ASN A 291 23.43 11.18 10.96
N GLY A 292 22.92 10.24 10.15
CA GLY A 292 23.00 10.24 8.71
C GLY A 292 24.38 9.78 8.18
N GLN A 293 25.18 9.08 8.99
CA GLN A 293 26.43 8.48 8.52
C GLN A 293 26.15 7.11 7.94
N GLU A 294 26.70 6.83 6.78
CA GLU A 294 26.54 5.55 6.10
C GLU A 294 27.18 4.41 6.92
N LEU A 295 26.42 3.32 7.08
CA LEU A 295 26.81 2.14 7.84
C LEU A 295 27.48 1.09 6.95
N PRO A 296 28.36 0.24 7.50
CA PRO A 296 28.89 -0.92 6.80
C PRO A 296 27.81 -1.87 6.29
N ILE A 297 28.12 -2.61 5.21
CA ILE A 297 27.25 -3.65 4.68
C ILE A 297 26.90 -4.66 5.77
N GLY A 298 25.64 -5.06 5.85
CA GLY A 298 25.08 -5.98 6.84
C GLY A 298 24.55 -5.32 8.11
N GLU A 299 24.91 -4.06 8.37
CA GLU A 299 24.37 -3.31 9.51
C GLU A 299 23.00 -2.71 9.19
N GLU A 300 22.14 -2.64 10.21
CA GLU A 300 20.79 -2.10 10.11
C GLU A 300 20.74 -0.60 10.39
N GLY A 301 20.04 0.14 9.54
CA GLY A 301 19.86 1.57 9.70
C GLY A 301 18.73 2.13 8.86
N THR A 302 18.56 3.44 8.89
CA THR A 302 17.57 4.13 8.07
C THR A 302 17.94 4.04 6.59
N ILE A 303 16.98 3.64 5.76
CA ILE A 303 17.15 3.55 4.31
C ILE A 303 16.98 4.94 3.69
N TRP A 304 17.99 5.37 2.96
CA TRP A 304 18.00 6.56 2.14
C TRP A 304 18.15 6.16 0.69
N PHE A 305 17.45 6.87 -0.21
CA PHE A 305 17.61 6.69 -1.64
C PHE A 305 18.26 7.93 -2.25
N GLU A 306 19.37 7.74 -2.93
CA GLU A 306 19.94 8.73 -3.81
C GLU A 306 19.24 8.67 -5.18
N GLY A 307 18.73 9.81 -5.64
CA GLY A 307 18.01 9.91 -6.91
C GLY A 307 17.42 11.30 -7.13
N ASP A 308 16.80 11.49 -8.30
CA ASP A 308 16.29 12.78 -8.77
C ASP A 308 14.82 13.04 -8.38
N SER A 309 14.26 12.29 -7.41
CA SER A 309 12.87 12.48 -7.01
C SER A 309 12.65 13.83 -6.31
N ASP A 310 11.90 14.72 -6.96
CA ASP A 310 11.54 16.06 -6.44
C ASP A 310 10.12 16.08 -5.82
N PHE A 311 9.74 15.02 -5.12
CA PHE A 311 8.47 14.99 -4.41
C PHE A 311 8.44 15.99 -3.24
N LYS A 312 7.23 16.46 -2.91
CA LYS A 312 6.97 17.28 -1.71
C LYS A 312 5.74 16.75 -0.99
N TYR A 313 5.74 16.82 0.32
CA TYR A 313 4.50 16.68 1.08
C TYR A 313 3.72 18.00 0.96
N HIS A 314 2.54 17.94 0.39
CA HIS A 314 1.73 19.10 0.10
C HIS A 314 1.40 19.88 1.37
N LYS A 315 1.65 21.20 1.36
CA LYS A 315 1.48 22.10 2.52
C LYS A 315 2.20 21.65 3.80
N ASP A 316 3.25 20.82 3.69
CA ASP A 316 4.03 20.37 4.83
C ASP A 316 5.55 20.43 4.52
N ASP A 317 6.08 21.65 4.53
CA ASP A 317 7.50 21.90 4.29
C ASP A 317 8.40 21.26 5.36
N LYS A 318 7.91 21.17 6.61
CA LYS A 318 8.62 20.52 7.70
C LYS A 318 8.83 19.04 7.39
N LYS A 319 7.76 18.32 7.03
CA LYS A 319 7.84 16.90 6.68
C LYS A 319 8.68 16.68 5.42
N THR A 320 8.54 17.57 4.42
CA THR A 320 9.38 17.51 3.22
C THR A 320 10.86 17.65 3.56
N LYS A 321 11.21 18.59 4.44
CA LYS A 321 12.60 18.75 4.90
C LYS A 321 13.10 17.56 5.71
N GLU A 322 12.27 17.01 6.60
CA GLU A 322 12.60 15.81 7.40
C GLU A 322 12.83 14.56 6.54
N SER A 323 12.23 14.49 5.35
CA SER A 323 12.45 13.39 4.40
C SER A 323 13.73 13.56 3.56
N ARG A 324 14.46 14.67 3.69
CA ARG A 324 15.70 14.93 2.96
C ARG A 324 16.91 14.74 3.88
N HIS A 325 17.98 14.18 3.31
CA HIS A 325 19.21 13.95 4.06
C HIS A 325 19.90 15.30 4.39
N PRO A 326 20.40 15.47 5.62
CA PRO A 326 20.96 16.76 6.06
C PRO A 326 22.20 17.18 5.28
N SER A 327 22.99 16.24 4.75
CA SER A 327 24.28 16.48 4.08
C SER A 327 24.27 16.13 2.58
N HIS A 328 23.29 15.35 2.10
CA HIS A 328 23.20 14.90 0.71
C HIS A 328 21.88 15.35 0.10
N SER A 329 21.91 16.37 -0.74
CA SER A 329 20.70 17.02 -1.29
C SER A 329 19.85 16.11 -2.19
N THR A 330 20.45 15.08 -2.78
CA THR A 330 19.79 14.11 -3.67
C THR A 330 19.24 12.89 -2.91
N TRP A 331 19.47 12.79 -1.58
CA TRP A 331 19.02 11.64 -0.81
C TRP A 331 17.72 11.94 -0.10
N SER A 332 16.80 10.98 -0.16
CA SER A 332 15.52 11.05 0.53
C SER A 332 15.15 9.72 1.20
N THR A 333 14.33 9.79 2.26
CA THR A 333 13.90 8.61 3.03
C THR A 333 12.39 8.57 3.22
N LEU A 334 11.85 7.35 3.32
CA LEU A 334 10.47 7.07 3.73
C LEU A 334 10.37 6.78 5.24
N GLY A 335 11.53 6.71 5.93
CA GLY A 335 11.63 6.36 7.34
C GLY A 335 11.57 4.84 7.60
N ASP A 336 11.82 4.03 6.57
CA ASP A 336 11.96 2.59 6.70
C ASP A 336 13.38 2.23 7.15
N VAL A 337 13.52 1.12 7.87
CA VAL A 337 14.78 0.57 8.40
C VAL A 337 15.08 -0.74 7.69
N GLY A 338 16.35 -0.95 7.37
CA GLY A 338 16.79 -2.17 6.71
C GLY A 338 18.30 -2.27 6.60
N LYS A 339 18.78 -3.24 5.84
CA LYS A 339 20.19 -3.47 5.57
C LYS A 339 20.41 -3.98 4.14
N LEU A 340 21.62 -3.79 3.63
CA LEU A 340 22.11 -4.41 2.40
C LEU A 340 22.99 -5.60 2.72
N ASP A 341 22.90 -6.67 1.91
CA ASP A 341 23.90 -7.74 1.95
C ASP A 341 25.08 -7.46 1.01
N GLU A 342 26.08 -8.37 1.00
CA GLU A 342 27.29 -8.25 0.17
C GLU A 342 26.99 -8.28 -1.33
N ASP A 343 25.88 -8.85 -1.74
CA ASP A 343 25.42 -8.95 -3.12
C ASP A 343 24.52 -7.77 -3.53
N GLY A 344 24.25 -6.81 -2.62
CA GLY A 344 23.48 -5.60 -2.84
C GLY A 344 21.96 -5.80 -2.79
N TYR A 345 21.48 -6.91 -2.19
CA TYR A 345 20.06 -7.11 -1.91
C TYR A 345 19.64 -6.34 -0.65
N LEU A 346 18.47 -5.69 -0.73
CA LEU A 346 17.89 -4.95 0.38
C LEU A 346 16.95 -5.84 1.20
N TYR A 347 17.09 -5.78 2.52
CA TYR A 347 16.21 -6.43 3.50
C TYR A 347 15.55 -5.36 4.35
N LEU A 348 14.22 -5.39 4.41
CA LEU A 348 13.46 -4.49 5.29
C LEU A 348 13.33 -5.11 6.68
N THR A 349 13.58 -4.33 7.71
CA THR A 349 13.38 -4.76 9.10
C THR A 349 12.03 -4.27 9.61
N ASP A 350 11.77 -2.97 9.61
CA ASP A 350 10.49 -2.34 10.00
C ASP A 350 10.50 -0.84 9.65
N ARG A 351 9.47 -0.12 10.12
CA ARG A 351 9.46 1.33 10.17
C ARG A 351 9.97 1.84 11.51
N LYS A 352 10.88 2.79 11.49
CA LYS A 352 11.42 3.43 12.70
C LYS A 352 10.32 3.91 13.67
N ALA A 353 9.17 4.35 13.13
CA ALA A 353 8.03 4.81 13.93
C ALA A 353 7.31 3.72 14.73
N PHE A 354 7.50 2.43 14.40
CA PHE A 354 6.86 1.30 15.08
C PHE A 354 7.79 0.50 15.97
N MET A 355 9.07 0.80 15.94
CA MET A 355 10.08 0.16 16.79
C MET A 355 9.68 0.24 18.26
N ILE A 356 9.78 -0.88 18.96
CA ILE A 356 9.51 -1.03 20.40
C ILE A 356 10.86 -0.99 21.11
N ILE A 357 10.98 -0.15 22.13
CA ILE A 357 12.19 -0.07 22.94
C ILE A 357 11.93 -0.73 24.28
N THR A 358 12.34 -1.98 24.42
CA THR A 358 12.13 -2.76 25.63
C THR A 358 13.48 -3.06 26.32
N GLY A 359 13.66 -2.58 27.56
CA GLY A 359 14.91 -2.76 28.31
C GLY A 359 16.14 -2.23 27.57
N GLY A 360 16.01 -1.17 26.77
CA GLY A 360 17.10 -0.60 25.96
C GLY A 360 17.42 -1.37 24.68
N VAL A 361 16.63 -2.40 24.33
CA VAL A 361 16.78 -3.18 23.10
C VAL A 361 15.70 -2.79 22.11
N ASN A 362 16.10 -2.55 20.87
CA ASN A 362 15.18 -2.30 19.76
C ASN A 362 14.54 -3.61 19.30
N VAL A 363 13.22 -3.69 19.38
CA VAL A 363 12.42 -4.81 18.87
C VAL A 363 11.54 -4.30 17.73
N TYR A 364 11.63 -4.97 16.59
CA TYR A 364 10.85 -4.66 15.42
C TYR A 364 9.61 -5.55 15.36
N PRO A 365 8.40 -4.98 15.52
CA PRO A 365 7.14 -5.75 15.58
C PRO A 365 6.89 -6.64 14.37
N GLN A 366 7.37 -6.27 13.21
CA GLN A 366 7.09 -6.96 11.95
C GLN A 366 7.51 -8.44 11.96
N GLU A 367 8.61 -8.77 12.65
CA GLU A 367 9.07 -10.16 12.72
C GLU A 367 8.08 -11.04 13.48
N THR A 368 7.53 -10.52 14.57
CA THR A 368 6.51 -11.21 15.37
C THR A 368 5.18 -11.30 14.63
N GLU A 369 4.79 -10.24 13.91
CA GLU A 369 3.58 -10.25 13.06
C GLU A 369 3.71 -11.26 11.93
N ASN A 370 4.87 -11.33 11.26
CA ASN A 370 5.13 -12.30 10.20
C ASN A 370 5.02 -13.75 10.68
N LEU A 371 5.37 -14.02 11.94
CA LEU A 371 5.19 -15.33 12.53
C LEU A 371 3.73 -15.60 12.89
N LEU A 372 3.09 -14.70 13.66
CA LEU A 372 1.73 -14.86 14.16
C LEU A 372 0.70 -15.06 13.05
N ILE A 373 0.83 -14.33 11.94
CA ILE A 373 -0.09 -14.44 10.80
C ILE A 373 -0.07 -15.83 10.13
N THR A 374 1.00 -16.61 10.34
CA THR A 374 1.11 -17.99 9.82
C THR A 374 0.38 -19.01 10.68
N HIS A 375 -0.07 -18.63 11.87
CA HIS A 375 -0.79 -19.54 12.77
C HIS A 375 -2.19 -19.84 12.23
N PRO A 376 -2.65 -21.11 12.22
CA PRO A 376 -3.93 -21.51 11.61
C PRO A 376 -5.16 -20.82 12.20
N LYS A 377 -5.10 -20.38 13.46
CA LYS A 377 -6.22 -19.71 14.17
C LYS A 377 -6.21 -18.18 14.06
N VAL A 378 -5.18 -17.59 13.45
CA VAL A 378 -5.02 -16.12 13.34
C VAL A 378 -5.50 -15.63 11.98
N SER A 379 -6.52 -14.78 11.94
CA SER A 379 -7.00 -14.11 10.74
C SER A 379 -6.12 -12.92 10.38
N ASP A 380 -5.80 -12.11 11.39
CA ASP A 380 -4.94 -10.92 11.27
C ASP A 380 -4.27 -10.63 12.61
N CYS A 381 -3.18 -9.86 12.61
CA CYS A 381 -2.48 -9.51 13.84
C CYS A 381 -1.80 -8.13 13.75
N ALA A 382 -1.62 -7.53 14.92
CA ALA A 382 -0.82 -6.34 15.13
C ALA A 382 0.08 -6.54 16.34
N VAL A 383 1.32 -6.10 16.26
CA VAL A 383 2.25 -6.09 17.40
C VAL A 383 2.69 -4.66 17.67
N ILE A 384 2.58 -4.24 18.93
CA ILE A 384 2.86 -2.89 19.39
C ILE A 384 3.64 -2.89 20.70
N GLY A 385 4.35 -1.80 20.97
CA GLY A 385 4.90 -1.51 22.30
C GLY A 385 3.85 -0.86 23.19
N VAL A 386 3.66 -1.41 24.38
CA VAL A 386 2.80 -0.85 25.42
C VAL A 386 3.64 -0.46 26.64
N PRO A 387 3.20 0.53 27.45
CA PRO A 387 3.97 0.97 28.62
C PRO A 387 4.27 -0.17 29.60
N ASN A 388 5.51 -0.26 30.03
CA ASN A 388 5.97 -1.15 31.08
C ASN A 388 6.89 -0.39 32.04
N GLU A 389 6.63 -0.42 33.35
CA GLU A 389 7.36 0.35 34.37
C GLU A 389 8.83 -0.07 34.51
N GLU A 390 9.16 -1.32 34.23
CA GLU A 390 10.52 -1.86 34.39
C GLU A 390 11.35 -1.72 33.10
N PHE A 391 10.71 -1.94 31.94
CA PHE A 391 11.42 -2.01 30.65
C PHE A 391 11.14 -0.83 29.71
N GLY A 392 10.32 0.14 30.14
CA GLY A 392 9.85 1.26 29.31
C GLY A 392 8.71 0.85 28.39
N GLU A 393 8.95 -0.05 27.49
CA GLU A 393 7.92 -0.70 26.66
C GLU A 393 7.99 -2.22 26.79
N GLU A 394 6.86 -2.91 26.62
CA GLU A 394 6.81 -4.35 26.41
C GLU A 394 6.07 -4.70 25.11
N VAL A 395 6.40 -5.86 24.58
CA VAL A 395 5.77 -6.36 23.34
C VAL A 395 4.38 -6.90 23.65
N LYS A 396 3.36 -6.38 22.97
CA LYS A 396 1.97 -6.84 23.04
C LYS A 396 1.47 -7.18 21.64
N ALA A 397 0.78 -8.30 21.52
CA ALA A 397 0.07 -8.63 20.28
C ALA A 397 -1.44 -8.36 20.43
N ILE A 398 -2.07 -7.93 19.33
CA ILE A 398 -3.52 -7.83 19.20
C ILE A 398 -3.91 -8.73 18.03
N ILE A 399 -4.78 -9.69 18.30
CA ILE A 399 -5.10 -10.79 17.38
C ILE A 399 -6.56 -10.71 16.95
N GLU A 400 -6.77 -10.82 15.65
CA GLU A 400 -8.07 -11.13 15.07
C GLU A 400 -8.12 -12.65 14.83
N PRO A 401 -8.85 -13.43 15.64
CA PRO A 401 -8.95 -14.87 15.46
C PRO A 401 -9.87 -15.21 14.28
N ILE A 402 -9.63 -16.35 13.63
CA ILE A 402 -10.52 -16.86 12.58
C ILE A 402 -11.89 -17.18 13.17
N ASP A 403 -11.93 -17.87 14.32
CA ASP A 403 -13.14 -18.13 15.08
C ASP A 403 -13.14 -17.29 16.37
N TRP A 404 -14.04 -16.30 16.43
CA TRP A 404 -14.18 -15.43 17.58
C TRP A 404 -14.50 -16.18 18.89
N SER A 405 -15.07 -17.37 18.83
CA SER A 405 -15.37 -18.18 20.00
C SER A 405 -14.15 -18.78 20.67
N GLU A 406 -13.04 -18.91 19.96
CA GLU A 406 -11.76 -19.46 20.49
C GLU A 406 -10.94 -18.45 21.28
N ARG A 407 -11.32 -17.15 21.30
CA ARG A 407 -10.61 -16.13 22.07
C ARG A 407 -10.58 -16.44 23.55
N GLY A 408 -9.48 -16.18 24.19
CA GLY A 408 -9.31 -16.34 25.65
C GLY A 408 -7.92 -16.85 26.00
N ASN A 409 -7.74 -17.19 27.28
CA ASN A 409 -6.43 -17.56 27.82
C ASN A 409 -5.80 -18.77 27.11
N ASP A 410 -6.61 -19.74 26.70
CA ASP A 410 -6.08 -20.94 26.02
C ASP A 410 -5.45 -20.58 24.67
N LEU A 411 -6.08 -19.71 23.87
CA LEU A 411 -5.52 -19.24 22.61
C LEU A 411 -4.37 -18.26 22.84
N GLU A 412 -4.42 -17.41 23.86
CA GLU A 412 -3.32 -16.54 24.25
C GLU A 412 -2.05 -17.34 24.58
N ASP A 413 -2.18 -18.36 25.44
CA ASP A 413 -1.06 -19.24 25.84
C ASP A 413 -0.51 -20.01 24.62
N GLU A 414 -1.37 -20.52 23.75
CA GLU A 414 -1.03 -21.22 22.51
C GLU A 414 -0.17 -20.30 21.60
N LEU A 415 -0.59 -19.06 21.36
CA LEU A 415 0.08 -18.11 20.49
C LEU A 415 1.40 -17.59 21.10
N ILE A 416 1.43 -17.33 22.42
CA ILE A 416 2.66 -16.94 23.09
C ILE A 416 3.68 -18.08 23.05
N ASN A 417 3.26 -19.33 23.25
CA ASN A 417 4.15 -20.49 23.16
C ASN A 417 4.63 -20.70 21.71
N PHE A 418 3.76 -20.53 20.74
CA PHE A 418 4.13 -20.54 19.32
C PHE A 418 5.21 -19.49 18.99
N CYS A 419 5.11 -18.29 19.57
CA CYS A 419 6.16 -17.28 19.44
C CYS A 419 7.46 -17.70 20.13
N LYS A 420 7.41 -18.25 21.34
CA LYS A 420 8.62 -18.68 22.10
C LYS A 420 9.38 -19.82 21.43
N GLU A 421 8.70 -20.67 20.69
CA GLU A 421 9.31 -21.77 19.93
C GLU A 421 10.06 -21.31 18.69
N ASN A 422 9.71 -20.12 18.16
CA ASN A 422 10.20 -19.65 16.87
C ASN A 422 10.99 -18.34 16.94
N LEU A 423 10.91 -17.59 18.05
CA LEU A 423 11.55 -16.29 18.21
C LEU A 423 12.32 -16.21 19.53
N SER A 424 13.28 -15.29 19.60
CA SER A 424 13.92 -14.93 20.88
C SER A 424 12.89 -14.33 21.84
N SER A 425 13.06 -14.61 23.15
CA SER A 425 12.09 -14.24 24.19
C SER A 425 11.76 -12.74 24.27
N ILE A 426 12.71 -11.89 23.86
CA ILE A 426 12.53 -10.43 23.85
C ILE A 426 11.54 -9.96 22.78
N LYS A 427 11.40 -10.71 21.68
CA LYS A 427 10.49 -10.44 20.57
C LYS A 427 9.09 -11.04 20.80
N CYS A 428 8.97 -11.96 21.75
CA CYS A 428 7.69 -12.62 22.06
C CYS A 428 6.75 -11.66 22.79
N PRO A 429 5.46 -11.61 22.41
CA PRO A 429 4.48 -10.85 23.16
C PRO A 429 4.38 -11.37 24.60
N LYS A 430 4.27 -10.42 25.53
CA LYS A 430 4.02 -10.73 26.94
C LYS A 430 2.57 -10.98 27.21
N THR A 431 1.70 -10.31 26.48
CA THR A 431 0.23 -10.42 26.57
C THR A 431 -0.39 -10.33 25.17
N ILE A 432 -1.57 -10.93 25.04
CA ILE A 432 -2.36 -10.87 23.80
C ILE A 432 -3.77 -10.36 24.11
N ASP A 433 -4.22 -9.37 23.35
CA ASP A 433 -5.61 -8.95 23.33
C ASP A 433 -6.28 -9.44 22.05
N PHE A 434 -7.61 -9.61 22.08
CA PHE A 434 -8.37 -10.07 20.93
C PHE A 434 -9.33 -8.98 20.43
N GLU A 435 -9.37 -8.80 19.12
CA GLU A 435 -10.30 -7.90 18.43
C GLU A 435 -11.09 -8.69 17.38
N LYS A 436 -12.35 -8.30 17.14
CA LYS A 436 -13.17 -8.90 16.06
C LYS A 436 -12.68 -8.49 14.68
N GLU A 437 -12.15 -7.27 14.60
CA GLU A 437 -11.59 -6.67 13.42
C GLU A 437 -10.54 -5.66 13.85
N LEU A 438 -9.33 -5.78 13.30
CA LEU A 438 -8.25 -4.83 13.59
C LEU A 438 -8.52 -3.49 12.91
N PRO A 439 -8.23 -2.35 13.59
CA PRO A 439 -8.42 -1.06 13.00
C PRO A 439 -7.48 -0.90 11.80
N ARG A 440 -8.09 -0.71 10.64
CA ARG A 440 -7.35 -0.40 9.42
C ARG A 440 -7.68 1.00 8.98
N HIS A 441 -6.62 1.69 8.56
CA HIS A 441 -6.80 2.93 7.82
C HIS A 441 -7.67 2.62 6.60
N PRO A 442 -8.50 3.56 6.13
CA PRO A 442 -9.31 3.37 4.93
C PRO A 442 -8.51 2.91 3.70
N THR A 443 -7.19 3.14 3.70
CA THR A 443 -6.25 2.60 2.70
C THR A 443 -5.99 1.09 2.81
N GLY A 444 -6.57 0.41 3.80
CA GLY A 444 -6.31 -1.01 4.09
C GLY A 444 -5.10 -1.27 4.96
N LYS A 445 -4.21 -0.29 5.19
CA LYS A 445 -3.05 -0.44 6.08
C LYS A 445 -3.49 -0.54 7.54
N LEU A 446 -2.85 -1.42 8.29
CA LEU A 446 -3.07 -1.56 9.73
C LEU A 446 -2.78 -0.23 10.45
N TYR A 447 -3.73 0.22 11.27
CA TYR A 447 -3.64 1.50 11.97
C TYR A 447 -3.06 1.28 13.37
N LYS A 448 -1.80 0.82 13.43
CA LYS A 448 -1.07 0.53 14.68
C LYS A 448 -1.13 1.67 15.69
N ARG A 449 -1.17 2.91 15.23
CA ARG A 449 -1.28 4.08 16.11
C ARG A 449 -2.54 4.06 16.95
N LEU A 450 -3.72 3.80 16.34
CA LEU A 450 -4.98 3.73 17.10
C LEU A 450 -4.96 2.62 18.16
N LEU A 451 -4.28 1.50 17.86
CA LEU A 451 -4.05 0.45 18.84
C LEU A 451 -3.14 0.96 19.95
N LYS A 452 -2.00 1.53 19.60
CA LYS A 452 -1.01 2.05 20.57
C LYS A 452 -1.64 3.13 21.48
N ASP A 453 -2.40 4.07 20.93
CA ASP A 453 -3.03 5.17 21.67
C ASP A 453 -4.00 4.67 22.78
N ARG A 454 -4.61 3.50 22.62
CA ARG A 454 -5.48 2.88 23.65
C ARG A 454 -4.74 2.52 24.94
N TYR A 455 -3.46 2.14 24.82
CA TYR A 455 -2.63 1.72 25.97
C TYR A 455 -1.78 2.85 26.53
N TRP A 456 -1.43 3.83 25.71
CA TRP A 456 -0.60 4.97 26.13
C TRP A 456 -1.43 6.12 26.75
N GLY A 457 -2.74 6.19 26.48
CA GLY A 457 -3.60 7.28 26.95
C GLY A 457 -3.11 8.65 26.47
N ASN A 458 -3.46 9.72 27.21
CA ASN A 458 -3.02 11.10 26.92
C ASN A 458 -1.60 11.41 27.46
N LYS A 459 -0.72 10.44 27.60
CA LYS A 459 0.65 10.69 28.04
C LYS A 459 1.48 11.17 26.86
N ASP A 460 1.83 12.47 26.86
CA ASP A 460 2.68 13.11 25.83
C ASP A 460 4.17 12.68 25.92
N SER A 461 4.58 11.91 26.92
CA SER A 461 5.98 11.46 27.07
C SER A 461 6.15 9.97 26.86
N LYS A 462 7.06 9.61 25.96
CA LYS A 462 7.55 8.24 25.73
C LYS A 462 8.49 7.71 26.85
N ILE A 463 8.61 8.43 27.94
CA ILE A 463 9.42 8.07 29.10
C ILE A 463 8.46 7.82 30.25
N VAL A 464 8.33 6.56 30.66
CA VAL A 464 7.65 6.15 31.89
C VAL A 464 8.64 6.23 33.04
#